data_01c3cef220260ad69bd834280bf98fe6
#
_entry.id   01c3cef220260ad69bd834280bf98fe6
#
_cell.length_a   1.000
_cell.length_b   1.000
_cell.length_c   1.000
_cell.angle_alpha   90.00
_cell.angle_beta   90.00
_cell.angle_gamma   90.00
#
_symmetry.space_group_name_H-M   'P 1'
#
loop_
_entity.id
_entity.type
_entity.pdbx_description
1 polymer ?
#
loop_
_entity_poly.entity_id
_entity_poly.type
_entity_poly.pdbx_seq_one_letter_code
_entity_poly.pdbx_strand_id
1 'polypeptide(L)'
;MNRLLKLTAIIEAAAGLALMVVPAVVVRLLPGSRLDTSAAVTLGRVAGAALCALGLACWLARDDGQSRAARGLVAAMLLYNVATVAVLAFAGIGFGLHGMALWPAVILHAAMAVWCIACLRRSPQNEMNWFDHKTRGPPSTGFDAH
;
A
#
# COMPACT_ATOMS: atom_id res chain seq x y z
N MET A 1 -10.56 -5.38 1.24
CA MET A 1 -9.15 -5.38 0.82
C MET A 1 -8.97 -5.30 -0.71
N ASN A 2 -9.77 -5.98 -1.52
CA ASN A 2 -9.60 -6.03 -2.98
C ASN A 2 -9.56 -4.64 -3.68
N ARG A 3 -10.44 -3.70 -3.26
CA ARG A 3 -10.44 -2.34 -3.82
C ARG A 3 -9.17 -1.57 -3.48
N LEU A 4 -8.66 -1.71 -2.25
CA LEU A 4 -7.39 -1.11 -1.84
C LEU A 4 -6.25 -1.62 -2.70
N LEU A 5 -6.09 -2.95 -2.81
CA LEU A 5 -5.01 -3.56 -3.59
C LEU A 5 -5.06 -3.18 -5.08
N LYS A 6 -6.26 -3.11 -5.69
CA LYS A 6 -6.42 -2.66 -7.07
C LYS A 6 -6.00 -1.20 -7.26
N LEU A 7 -6.45 -0.31 -6.38
CA LEU A 7 -6.10 1.10 -6.45
C LEU A 7 -4.62 1.33 -6.23
N THR A 8 -4.05 0.70 -5.20
CA THR A 8 -2.60 0.75 -4.93
C THR A 8 -1.80 0.24 -6.11
N ALA A 9 -2.18 -0.89 -6.70
CA ALA A 9 -1.50 -1.45 -7.86
C ALA A 9 -1.41 -0.45 -9.03
N ILE A 10 -2.50 0.25 -9.31
CA ILE A 10 -2.56 1.25 -10.41
C ILE A 10 -1.69 2.45 -10.07
N ILE A 11 -1.78 2.98 -8.85
CA ILE A 11 -1.02 4.17 -8.42
C ILE A 11 0.47 3.86 -8.44
N GLU A 12 0.90 2.75 -7.83
CA GLU A 12 2.32 2.37 -7.75
C GLU A 12 2.90 2.04 -9.12
N ALA A 13 2.15 1.35 -9.98
CA ALA A 13 2.60 1.08 -11.34
C ALA A 13 2.76 2.37 -12.15
N ALA A 14 1.80 3.30 -12.06
CA ALA A 14 1.88 4.58 -12.77
C ALA A 14 3.02 5.46 -12.25
N ALA A 15 3.19 5.59 -10.93
CA ALA A 15 4.28 6.34 -10.33
C ALA A 15 5.65 5.72 -10.64
N GLY A 16 5.75 4.38 -10.56
CA GLY A 16 6.95 3.63 -10.88
C GLY A 16 7.35 3.79 -12.33
N LEU A 17 6.41 3.68 -13.27
CA LEU A 17 6.66 3.87 -14.68
C LEU A 17 7.09 5.32 -14.98
N ALA A 18 6.44 6.31 -14.37
CA ALA A 18 6.84 7.71 -14.50
C ALA A 18 8.28 7.96 -14.02
N LEU A 19 8.67 7.39 -12.86
CA LEU A 19 10.04 7.47 -12.35
C LEU A 19 11.05 6.75 -13.24
N MET A 20 10.70 5.66 -13.89
CA MET A 20 11.59 4.95 -14.82
C MET A 20 11.80 5.73 -16.11
N VAL A 21 10.74 6.29 -16.68
CA VAL A 21 10.78 6.95 -18.00
C VAL A 21 11.23 8.41 -17.90
N VAL A 22 10.65 9.17 -16.95
CA VAL A 22 10.85 10.62 -16.81
C VAL A 22 11.20 11.03 -15.37
N PRO A 23 12.25 10.46 -14.74
CA PRO A 23 12.58 10.71 -13.33
C PRO A 23 12.77 12.20 -13.01
N ALA A 24 13.37 12.95 -13.92
CA ALA A 24 13.60 14.39 -13.73
C ALA A 24 12.29 15.19 -13.61
N VAL A 25 11.24 14.81 -14.35
CA VAL A 25 9.92 15.45 -14.25
C VAL A 25 9.28 15.14 -12.91
N VAL A 26 9.32 13.87 -12.48
CA VAL A 26 8.73 13.44 -11.20
C VAL A 26 9.39 14.16 -10.03
N VAL A 27 10.73 14.22 -10.01
CA VAL A 27 11.47 14.90 -8.95
C VAL A 27 11.23 16.42 -8.99
N ARG A 28 11.11 17.02 -10.16
CA ARG A 28 10.76 18.44 -10.27
C ARG A 28 9.35 18.73 -9.72
N LEU A 29 8.40 17.83 -9.93
CA LEU A 29 7.01 17.99 -9.46
C LEU A 29 6.88 17.73 -7.95
N LEU A 30 7.59 16.73 -7.41
CA LEU A 30 7.52 16.34 -6.00
C LEU A 30 8.37 17.28 -5.13
N PRO A 31 9.71 17.13 -5.01
CA PRO A 31 10.49 18.03 -4.16
C PRO A 31 10.79 19.40 -4.79
N GLY A 32 10.51 19.61 -6.07
CA GLY A 32 10.82 20.87 -6.76
C GLY A 32 12.30 21.05 -7.10
N SER A 33 13.13 20.04 -6.90
CA SER A 33 14.56 20.04 -7.13
C SER A 33 14.93 19.52 -8.53
N ARG A 34 16.20 19.71 -8.94
CA ARG A 34 16.73 19.14 -10.18
C ARG A 34 17.46 17.84 -9.90
N LEU A 35 17.38 16.91 -10.85
CA LEU A 35 18.24 15.73 -10.88
C LEU A 35 19.48 16.06 -11.72
N ASP A 36 20.52 16.58 -11.08
CA ASP A 36 21.68 17.09 -11.79
C ASP A 36 22.82 16.08 -11.96
N THR A 37 22.67 14.87 -11.40
CA THR A 37 23.67 13.80 -11.48
C THR A 37 23.13 12.53 -12.10
N SER A 38 23.97 11.80 -12.84
CA SER A 38 23.63 10.47 -13.38
C SER A 38 23.27 9.47 -12.28
N ALA A 39 23.91 9.58 -11.11
CA ALA A 39 23.61 8.73 -9.95
C ALA A 39 22.18 8.97 -9.43
N ALA A 40 21.75 10.23 -9.31
CA ALA A 40 20.40 10.58 -8.88
C ALA A 40 19.35 10.08 -9.87
N VAL A 41 19.59 10.22 -11.18
CA VAL A 41 18.71 9.66 -12.23
C VAL A 41 18.62 8.14 -12.13
N THR A 42 19.75 7.45 -11.93
CA THR A 42 19.79 6.01 -11.78
C THR A 42 19.01 5.54 -10.55
N LEU A 43 19.21 6.19 -9.40
CA LEU A 43 18.45 5.91 -8.18
C LEU A 43 16.95 6.12 -8.37
N GLY A 44 16.55 7.19 -9.07
CA GLY A 44 15.14 7.42 -9.42
C GLY A 44 14.54 6.27 -10.24
N ARG A 45 15.28 5.76 -11.23
CA ARG A 45 14.85 4.61 -12.04
C ARG A 45 14.77 3.31 -11.24
N VAL A 46 15.72 3.07 -10.35
CA VAL A 46 15.68 1.89 -9.44
C VAL A 46 14.48 1.98 -8.51
N ALA A 47 14.20 3.16 -7.94
CA ALA A 47 13.01 3.39 -7.14
C ALA A 47 11.73 3.15 -7.97
N GLY A 48 11.70 3.62 -9.22
CA GLY A 48 10.59 3.36 -10.15
C GLY A 48 10.36 1.88 -10.40
N ALA A 49 11.42 1.09 -10.61
CA ALA A 49 11.32 -0.36 -10.78
C ALA A 49 10.76 -1.04 -9.52
N ALA A 50 11.20 -0.60 -8.33
CA ALA A 50 10.68 -1.11 -7.05
C ALA A 50 9.18 -0.82 -6.89
N LEU A 51 8.71 0.39 -7.25
CA LEU A 51 7.29 0.72 -7.23
C LEU A 51 6.48 -0.11 -8.22
N CYS A 52 6.99 -0.34 -9.43
CA CYS A 52 6.34 -1.23 -10.39
C CYS A 52 6.22 -2.67 -9.85
N ALA A 53 7.26 -3.19 -9.21
CA ALA A 53 7.23 -4.51 -8.58
C ALA A 53 6.20 -4.58 -7.45
N LEU A 54 6.11 -3.53 -6.62
CA LEU A 54 5.13 -3.42 -5.55
C LEU A 54 3.70 -3.33 -6.10
N GLY A 55 3.49 -2.55 -7.16
CA GLY A 55 2.22 -2.49 -7.89
C GLY A 55 1.80 -3.85 -8.45
N LEU A 56 2.75 -4.59 -9.05
CA LEU A 56 2.51 -5.95 -9.54
C LEU A 56 2.14 -6.90 -8.40
N ALA A 57 2.84 -6.86 -7.26
CA ALA A 57 2.51 -7.69 -6.09
C ALA A 57 1.09 -7.40 -5.58
N CYS A 58 0.69 -6.12 -5.49
CA CYS A 58 -0.67 -5.73 -5.14
C CYS A 58 -1.71 -6.23 -6.15
N TRP A 59 -1.38 -6.19 -7.44
CA TRP A 59 -2.26 -6.69 -8.50
C TRP A 59 -2.47 -8.20 -8.41
N LEU A 60 -1.42 -8.96 -8.19
CA LEU A 60 -1.50 -10.43 -8.06
C LEU A 60 -2.29 -10.84 -6.80
N ALA A 61 -2.14 -10.10 -5.69
CA ALA A 61 -2.85 -10.37 -4.44
C ALA A 61 -4.29 -9.85 -4.39
N ARG A 62 -4.78 -9.14 -5.42
CA ARG A 62 -6.07 -8.40 -5.39
C ARG A 62 -7.30 -9.27 -5.17
N ASP A 63 -7.26 -10.52 -5.64
CA ASP A 63 -8.41 -11.44 -5.57
C ASP A 63 -8.31 -12.41 -4.38
N ASP A 64 -7.16 -12.45 -3.69
CA ASP A 64 -6.89 -13.29 -2.51
C ASP A 64 -6.80 -12.46 -1.21
N GLY A 65 -7.70 -11.50 -1.05
CA GLY A 65 -7.68 -10.55 0.06
C GLY A 65 -7.85 -11.13 1.47
N GLN A 66 -8.14 -12.43 1.62
CA GLN A 66 -8.28 -13.11 2.91
C GLN A 66 -7.02 -13.87 3.35
N SER A 67 -6.04 -14.04 2.45
CA SER A 67 -4.83 -14.78 2.77
C SER A 67 -3.90 -14.03 3.74
N ARG A 68 -3.06 -14.78 4.45
CA ARG A 68 -1.99 -14.21 5.28
C ARG A 68 -1.00 -13.39 4.44
N ALA A 69 -0.73 -13.83 3.21
CA ALA A 69 0.16 -13.13 2.28
C ALA A 69 -0.40 -11.76 1.87
N ALA A 70 -1.68 -11.68 1.50
CA ALA A 70 -2.34 -10.41 1.18
C ALA A 70 -2.38 -9.45 2.38
N ARG A 71 -2.62 -9.97 3.59
CA ARG A 71 -2.54 -9.17 4.82
C ARG A 71 -1.12 -8.65 5.10
N GLY A 72 -0.10 -9.50 4.91
CA GLY A 72 1.30 -9.10 5.00
C GLY A 72 1.66 -8.01 4.01
N LEU A 73 1.16 -8.11 2.77
CA LEU A 73 1.33 -7.09 1.75
C LEU A 73 0.67 -5.76 2.15
N VAL A 74 -0.56 -5.78 2.69
CA VAL A 74 -1.22 -4.56 3.16
C VAL A 74 -0.46 -3.93 4.35
N ALA A 75 0.13 -4.73 5.23
CA ALA A 75 0.98 -4.23 6.32
C ALA A 75 2.28 -3.60 5.76
N ALA A 76 2.90 -4.20 4.75
CA ALA A 76 4.06 -3.62 4.06
C ALA A 76 3.69 -2.30 3.36
N MET A 77 2.52 -2.24 2.73
CA MET A 77 2.00 -1.00 2.12
C MET A 77 1.73 0.09 3.17
N LEU A 78 1.24 -0.28 4.36
CA LEU A 78 1.08 0.66 5.46
C LEU A 78 2.42 1.28 5.86
N LEU A 79 3.44 0.44 6.06
CA LEU A 79 4.80 0.90 6.39
C LEU A 79 5.34 1.83 5.30
N TYR A 80 5.22 1.43 4.03
CA TYR A 80 5.64 2.23 2.88
C TYR A 80 4.96 3.60 2.86
N ASN A 81 3.64 3.66 2.99
CA ASN A 81 2.89 4.91 2.97
C ASN A 81 3.27 5.83 4.13
N VAL A 82 3.43 5.29 5.36
CA VAL A 82 3.86 6.07 6.53
C VAL A 82 5.28 6.61 6.35
N ALA A 83 6.20 5.79 5.87
CA ALA A 83 7.57 6.23 5.58
C ALA A 83 7.61 7.32 4.51
N THR A 84 6.82 7.18 3.44
CA THR A 84 6.72 8.17 2.36
C THR A 84 6.17 9.50 2.89
N VAL A 85 5.11 9.48 3.71
CA VAL A 85 4.59 10.68 4.39
C VAL A 85 5.68 11.35 5.21
N ALA A 86 6.42 10.60 6.04
CA ALA A 86 7.47 11.14 6.88
C ALA A 86 8.58 11.79 6.06
N VAL A 87 9.07 11.10 5.02
CA VAL A 87 10.15 11.60 4.15
C VAL A 87 9.72 12.85 3.39
N LEU A 88 8.54 12.84 2.76
CA LEU A 88 8.06 13.98 1.96
C LEU A 88 7.72 15.18 2.85
N ALA A 89 7.09 14.96 4.00
CA ALA A 89 6.79 16.02 4.96
C ALA A 89 8.09 16.65 5.51
N PHE A 90 9.08 15.82 5.86
CA PHE A 90 10.38 16.32 6.29
C PHE A 90 11.09 17.08 5.17
N ALA A 91 11.01 16.63 3.92
CA ALA A 91 11.56 17.34 2.78
C ALA A 91 10.92 18.73 2.59
N GLY A 92 9.59 18.81 2.73
CA GLY A 92 8.86 20.08 2.62
C GLY A 92 9.12 21.04 3.78
N ILE A 93 9.08 20.55 5.02
CA ILE A 93 9.18 21.39 6.21
C ILE A 93 10.66 21.64 6.58
N GLY A 94 11.48 20.58 6.59
CA GLY A 94 12.87 20.64 7.06
C GLY A 94 13.83 21.26 6.04
N PHE A 95 13.67 20.94 4.75
CA PHE A 95 14.53 21.47 3.69
C PHE A 95 13.88 22.58 2.86
N GLY A 96 12.62 22.95 3.15
CA GLY A 96 11.91 23.98 2.41
C GLY A 96 11.66 23.64 0.93
N LEU A 97 11.57 22.35 0.59
CA LEU A 97 11.30 21.91 -0.78
C LEU A 97 9.82 22.10 -1.13
N HIS A 98 9.53 22.72 -2.27
CA HIS A 98 8.17 23.13 -2.64
C HIS A 98 7.83 22.73 -4.08
N GLY A 99 7.78 21.41 -4.36
CA GLY A 99 7.22 20.91 -5.61
C GLY A 99 5.69 21.00 -5.59
N MET A 100 5.08 21.27 -6.74
CA MET A 100 3.62 21.40 -6.87
C MET A 100 2.87 20.13 -6.40
N ALA A 101 3.44 18.96 -6.59
CA ALA A 101 2.84 17.67 -6.24
C ALA A 101 3.23 17.17 -4.84
N LEU A 102 4.12 17.85 -4.10
CA LEU A 102 4.63 17.37 -2.81
C LEU A 102 3.51 17.18 -1.79
N TRP A 103 2.74 18.22 -1.52
CA TRP A 103 1.66 18.14 -0.55
C TRP A 103 0.48 17.25 -0.98
N PRO A 104 0.03 17.28 -2.25
CA PRO A 104 -0.90 16.29 -2.77
C PRO A 104 -0.44 14.85 -2.57
N ALA A 105 0.86 14.56 -2.78
CA ALA A 105 1.42 13.22 -2.54
C ALA A 105 1.41 12.85 -1.05
N VAL A 106 1.77 13.79 -0.15
CA VAL A 106 1.67 13.56 1.31
C VAL A 106 0.25 13.19 1.72
N ILE A 107 -0.75 13.94 1.23
CA ILE A 107 -2.17 13.68 1.54
C ILE A 107 -2.61 12.32 0.99
N LEU A 108 -2.23 11.99 -0.24
CA LEU A 108 -2.55 10.70 -0.86
C LEU A 108 -2.00 9.53 -0.04
N HIS A 109 -0.71 9.57 0.32
CA HIS A 109 -0.08 8.50 1.10
C HIS A 109 -0.66 8.41 2.53
N ALA A 110 -0.99 9.54 3.17
CA ALA A 110 -1.67 9.56 4.45
C ALA A 110 -3.06 8.88 4.37
N ALA A 111 -3.85 9.20 3.34
CA ALA A 111 -5.15 8.57 3.10
C ALA A 111 -5.03 7.06 2.84
N MET A 112 -4.02 6.64 2.05
CA MET A 112 -3.73 5.23 1.81
C MET A 112 -3.30 4.49 3.08
N ALA A 113 -2.49 5.11 3.95
CA ALA A 113 -2.10 4.55 5.25
C ALA A 113 -3.33 4.32 6.15
N VAL A 114 -4.22 5.30 6.25
CA VAL A 114 -5.49 5.17 7.00
C VAL A 114 -6.34 4.03 6.43
N TRP A 115 -6.42 3.90 5.11
CA TRP A 115 -7.18 2.82 4.48
C TRP A 115 -6.55 1.44 4.74
N CYS A 116 -5.22 1.33 4.72
CA CYS A 116 -4.52 0.09 5.10
C CYS A 116 -4.86 -0.31 6.55
N ILE A 117 -4.82 0.65 7.50
CA ILE A 117 -5.20 0.40 8.90
C ILE A 117 -6.64 -0.10 8.99
N ALA A 118 -7.58 0.55 8.30
CA ALA A 118 -8.99 0.16 8.29
C ALA A 118 -9.19 -1.28 7.75
N CYS A 119 -8.44 -1.66 6.69
CA CYS A 119 -8.48 -2.99 6.13
C CYS A 119 -7.90 -4.05 7.08
N LEU A 120 -6.80 -3.76 7.75
CA LEU A 120 -6.16 -4.67 8.71
C LEU A 120 -7.02 -4.91 9.96
N ARG A 121 -7.71 -3.87 10.43
CA ARG A 121 -8.60 -3.96 11.62
C ARG A 121 -9.88 -4.77 11.36
N ARG A 122 -10.39 -4.79 10.13
CA ARG A 122 -11.64 -5.50 9.78
C ARG A 122 -11.48 -7.01 9.62
N SER A 123 -10.28 -7.55 9.62
CA SER A 123 -9.98 -8.97 9.36
C SER A 123 -10.10 -9.97 10.52
N PRO A 124 -10.18 -9.63 11.84
CA PRO A 124 -10.10 -10.62 12.92
C PRO A 124 -11.35 -11.44 13.15
N GLN A 125 -12.53 -11.03 12.66
CA GLN A 125 -13.80 -11.63 13.07
C GLN A 125 -14.10 -13.01 12.46
N ASN A 126 -13.52 -13.36 11.32
CA ASN A 126 -13.82 -14.64 10.66
C ASN A 126 -13.11 -15.85 11.29
N GLU A 127 -11.96 -15.68 11.92
CA GLU A 127 -11.27 -16.80 12.58
C GLU A 127 -11.96 -17.20 13.89
N MET A 128 -12.48 -16.24 14.65
CA MET A 128 -13.16 -16.50 15.92
C MET A 128 -14.48 -17.24 15.70
N ASN A 129 -15.25 -16.92 14.66
CA ASN A 129 -16.47 -17.62 14.32
C ASN A 129 -16.24 -19.06 13.84
N TRP A 130 -15.09 -19.35 13.21
CA TRP A 130 -14.75 -20.70 12.77
C TRP A 130 -14.41 -21.62 13.97
N PHE A 131 -13.70 -21.12 14.98
CA PHE A 131 -13.42 -21.86 16.22
C PHE A 131 -14.69 -22.11 17.02
N ASP A 132 -15.58 -21.15 17.13
CA ASP A 132 -16.85 -21.28 17.86
C ASP A 132 -17.78 -22.29 17.18
N HIS A 133 -17.81 -22.36 15.85
CA HIS A 133 -18.57 -23.37 15.10
C HIS A 133 -17.98 -24.77 15.23
N LYS A 134 -16.67 -24.91 15.40
CA LYS A 134 -16.00 -26.20 15.52
C LYS A 134 -16.07 -26.77 16.95
N THR A 135 -16.19 -25.89 17.95
CA THR A 135 -16.33 -26.28 19.36
C THR A 135 -17.79 -26.57 19.78
N ARG A 136 -18.77 -26.00 19.09
CA ARG A 136 -20.18 -26.36 19.20
C ARG A 136 -20.43 -27.49 18.25
N GLY A 137 -20.32 -28.72 18.70
CA GLY A 137 -20.70 -29.90 17.93
C GLY A 137 -22.12 -29.81 17.33
N PRO A 138 -22.45 -30.65 16.33
CA PRO A 138 -23.78 -30.63 15.74
C PRO A 138 -24.83 -30.77 16.84
N PRO A 139 -25.99 -30.06 16.72
CA PRO A 139 -27.07 -30.19 17.67
C PRO A 139 -27.44 -31.69 17.76
N SER A 140 -27.45 -32.23 18.99
CA SER A 140 -27.90 -33.58 19.24
C SER A 140 -29.33 -33.69 18.69
N THR A 141 -29.51 -34.36 17.55
CA THR A 141 -30.81 -34.79 17.09
C THR A 141 -31.29 -35.80 18.11
N GLY A 142 -32.13 -35.35 19.04
CA GLY A 142 -32.88 -36.24 19.90
C GLY A 142 -33.73 -37.15 19.01
N PHE A 143 -33.31 -38.40 18.89
CA PHE A 143 -34.12 -39.45 18.36
C PHE A 143 -35.03 -39.89 19.52
N ASP A 144 -36.20 -39.24 19.64
CA ASP A 144 -37.28 -39.78 20.48
C ASP A 144 -37.84 -41.02 19.78
N ALA A 145 -37.45 -42.18 20.30
CA ALA A 145 -38.05 -43.48 19.95
C ALA A 145 -39.40 -43.59 20.65
N HIS A 146 -40.50 -43.67 19.89
CA HIS A 146 -41.77 -44.24 20.25
C HIS A 146 -42.06 -45.45 19.37
#